data_4ba7520464ebc04cbbf4581c1a284e8b
#
_entry.id   4ba7520464ebc04cbbf4581c1a284e8b
#
_cell.length_a   1.000
_cell.length_b   1.000
_cell.length_c   1.000
_cell.angle_alpha   90.00
_cell.angle_beta   90.00
_cell.angle_gamma   90.00
#
_symmetry.space_group_name_H-M   'P 1'
#
loop_
_entity.id
_entity.type
_entity.pdbx_description
1 polymer ?
#
loop_
_entity_poly.entity_id
_entity_poly.type
_entity_poly.pdbx_seq_one_letter_code
_entity_poly.pdbx_strand_id
1 'polypeptide(L)'
;MKRKTPQLNKITKSMSRIFPALLMFAPLMAPAAIIEDSTTEAQTFSIDPSYTINENVLISTGSNTAAVTIAGDQLLTVDNEGKITNTGDAVYINTGTQEPVINNTQSGVISSSTGNAITVHSMTGTIKNAGNVTGAESGIQIEEDSSMLRIENASTGHIEGKTGIASKIGIILINNGEIKGNLNNGVELSGVTSNSKITNNGTIEGIEHGIHTSGITRVEVTNAGIIKGGESAISFTSEKNNVLTLTTGSRLEGDVISTNSTTNTLRLTGTGTEDSNFIGLNEGDGFASLTMLGTDWELTGNVDIIGTDDSIKVDTGKLTFAGNVSNAGNTLIAEGATLQLGTGEKTGTLSGKLTNNGTLEFNQAADFNFATGITGSGTVIKTDAHTLTLTGNNSYTGDTQLNSGTMLVAEGATLGSAGNSATVTIQDGATFASAGTVNNNVNILGGGVLASWNAVQGNTLSSASTADTINGNVTNSGTLQISGLNDSVGNDFTINGDYTGMSGSLIAMNSVLGDDNALTDHLTITGNSAGVSDIRISNIGGAGAKTVNGMQIVSVGGDSGAAFSLSRPVVVGAWEYSLNQHSDGNWYLESADTTPVPDKDDNTDGNTDDGNGGNTDGGNGGNTDGGNG
;
A
#
# COMPACT_ATOMS: atom_id res chain seq x y z
N MET A 1 -72.74 32.52 -19.61
CA MET A 1 -73.22 33.20 -20.85
C MET A 1 -72.62 32.41 -22.02
N LYS A 2 -73.46 31.58 -22.59
CA LYS A 2 -74.26 31.72 -23.80
C LYS A 2 -73.44 32.07 -25.04
N ARG A 3 -73.35 31.06 -25.90
CA ARG A 3 -73.77 31.03 -27.36
C ARG A 3 -72.61 31.32 -28.31
N LYS A 4 -72.45 30.73 -29.45
CA LYS A 4 -73.22 29.78 -30.33
C LYS A 4 -72.29 29.46 -31.51
N THR A 5 -72.33 28.22 -31.95
CA THR A 5 -72.03 27.81 -33.34
C THR A 5 -72.97 28.52 -34.36
N PRO A 6 -72.59 28.62 -35.62
CA PRO A 6 -73.35 27.85 -36.58
C PRO A 6 -72.53 27.19 -37.70
N GLN A 7 -73.22 26.26 -38.28
CA GLN A 7 -72.98 25.31 -39.37
C GLN A 7 -72.96 25.93 -40.79
N LEU A 8 -72.34 25.13 -41.66
CA LEU A 8 -72.73 24.72 -43.04
C LEU A 8 -72.65 25.77 -44.16
N ASN A 9 -71.94 25.47 -45.24
CA ASN A 9 -72.53 24.83 -46.41
C ASN A 9 -71.50 24.42 -47.49
N LYS A 10 -71.83 23.35 -48.13
CA LYS A 10 -71.25 22.71 -49.34
C LYS A 10 -71.08 23.65 -50.47
N ILE A 11 -70.03 23.46 -51.34
CA ILE A 11 -70.17 23.34 -52.77
C ILE A 11 -69.01 22.53 -53.34
N THR A 12 -69.35 21.43 -53.98
CA THR A 12 -68.59 20.56 -54.83
C THR A 12 -68.05 21.31 -56.07
N LYS A 13 -66.76 21.09 -56.42
CA LYS A 13 -66.34 20.97 -57.82
C LYS A 13 -65.08 20.10 -57.95
N SER A 14 -65.29 19.03 -58.63
CA SER A 14 -64.36 18.07 -59.16
C SER A 14 -63.22 18.81 -59.98
N MET A 15 -61.94 18.42 -59.63
CA MET A 15 -60.90 18.36 -60.65
C MET A 15 -59.95 17.21 -60.29
N SER A 16 -60.12 16.18 -61.11
CA SER A 16 -59.19 15.06 -61.21
C SER A 16 -57.81 15.56 -61.56
N ARG A 17 -56.83 15.32 -60.59
CA ARG A 17 -55.42 15.26 -60.91
C ARG A 17 -54.89 13.92 -60.41
N ILE A 18 -54.56 13.10 -61.38
CA ILE A 18 -53.81 11.86 -61.26
C ILE A 18 -52.48 12.20 -60.62
N PHE A 19 -52.32 11.87 -59.34
CA PHE A 19 -51.01 11.68 -58.72
C PHE A 19 -50.62 10.20 -58.90
N PRO A 20 -49.45 9.92 -59.50
CA PRO A 20 -48.96 8.55 -59.46
C PRO A 20 -48.68 8.24 -58.01
N ALA A 21 -49.30 7.20 -57.45
CA ALA A 21 -48.93 6.58 -56.26
C ALA A 21 -47.48 6.12 -56.39
N LEU A 22 -46.56 6.87 -55.76
CA LEU A 22 -45.21 6.39 -55.52
C LEU A 22 -45.39 5.25 -54.48
N LEU A 23 -45.51 4.03 -54.97
CA LEU A 23 -45.28 2.85 -54.14
C LEU A 23 -43.84 2.96 -53.68
N MET A 24 -43.63 3.42 -52.44
CA MET A 24 -42.37 3.12 -51.73
C MET A 24 -42.39 1.61 -51.56
N PHE A 25 -41.72 0.91 -52.44
CA PHE A 25 -41.21 -0.41 -52.12
C PHE A 25 -40.25 -0.18 -50.95
N ALA A 26 -40.67 -0.52 -49.73
CA ALA A 26 -39.70 -0.88 -48.72
C ALA A 26 -38.81 -1.95 -49.40
N PRO A 27 -37.49 -1.82 -49.33
CA PRO A 27 -36.65 -2.88 -49.84
C PRO A 27 -37.11 -4.17 -49.13
N LEU A 28 -37.60 -5.13 -49.94
CA LEU A 28 -37.78 -6.49 -49.45
C LEU A 28 -36.37 -6.90 -49.00
N MET A 29 -36.15 -7.02 -47.71
CA MET A 29 -34.92 -7.68 -47.24
C MET A 29 -34.91 -9.05 -47.89
N ALA A 30 -33.89 -9.36 -48.65
CA ALA A 30 -33.66 -10.70 -49.14
C ALA A 30 -33.70 -11.67 -47.92
N PRO A 31 -34.38 -12.80 -48.06
CA PRO A 31 -34.38 -13.79 -46.97
C PRO A 31 -32.97 -14.25 -46.68
N ALA A 32 -32.68 -14.55 -45.40
CA ALA A 32 -31.40 -15.13 -44.99
C ALA A 32 -31.09 -16.39 -45.79
N ALA A 33 -29.92 -16.52 -46.32
CA ALA A 33 -29.48 -17.78 -46.92
C ALA A 33 -29.18 -18.78 -45.79
N ILE A 34 -29.91 -19.91 -45.78
CA ILE A 34 -29.72 -20.96 -44.75
C ILE A 34 -28.98 -22.12 -45.43
N ILE A 35 -27.88 -22.53 -44.82
CA ILE A 35 -27.10 -23.70 -45.22
C ILE A 35 -27.58 -24.86 -44.37
N GLU A 36 -28.33 -25.76 -45.00
CA GLU A 36 -28.99 -26.93 -44.34
C GLU A 36 -28.24 -28.23 -44.58
N ASP A 37 -27.46 -28.31 -45.67
CA ASP A 37 -26.75 -29.53 -46.07
C ASP A 37 -25.21 -29.41 -45.85
N SER A 38 -24.61 -30.48 -45.35
CA SER A 38 -23.17 -30.60 -45.23
C SER A 38 -22.51 -30.65 -46.62
N THR A 39 -21.35 -30.00 -46.75
CA THR A 39 -20.65 -29.95 -48.05
C THR A 39 -19.14 -30.09 -47.86
N THR A 40 -18.48 -30.65 -48.89
CA THR A 40 -17.02 -30.71 -49.00
C THR A 40 -16.48 -29.68 -50.01
N GLU A 41 -17.36 -28.80 -50.55
CA GLU A 41 -17.00 -27.73 -51.46
C GLU A 41 -16.83 -26.42 -50.69
N ALA A 42 -15.83 -25.60 -51.09
CA ALA A 42 -15.60 -24.27 -50.54
C ALA A 42 -16.83 -23.37 -50.80
N GLN A 43 -17.25 -22.67 -49.75
CA GLN A 43 -18.39 -21.74 -49.82
C GLN A 43 -17.91 -20.29 -49.86
N THR A 44 -18.58 -19.45 -50.65
CA THR A 44 -18.33 -18.00 -50.68
C THR A 44 -19.59 -17.25 -50.31
N PHE A 45 -19.53 -16.46 -49.23
CA PHE A 45 -20.61 -15.62 -48.76
C PHE A 45 -20.35 -14.17 -49.18
N SER A 46 -21.14 -13.65 -50.12
CA SER A 46 -20.87 -12.32 -50.69
C SER A 46 -22.10 -11.60 -51.23
N ILE A 47 -23.26 -12.25 -51.34
CA ILE A 47 -24.40 -11.72 -52.08
C ILE A 47 -25.60 -11.44 -51.16
N ASP A 48 -25.90 -12.35 -50.25
CA ASP A 48 -27.03 -12.21 -49.33
C ASP A 48 -26.67 -11.39 -48.09
N PRO A 49 -27.61 -10.65 -47.50
CA PRO A 49 -27.35 -9.83 -46.29
C PRO A 49 -27.14 -10.66 -45.04
N SER A 50 -27.51 -11.94 -45.02
CA SER A 50 -27.23 -12.87 -43.93
C SER A 50 -27.14 -14.30 -44.41
N TYR A 51 -26.26 -15.06 -43.74
CA TYR A 51 -26.05 -16.50 -43.91
C TYR A 51 -26.14 -17.17 -42.55
N THR A 52 -26.90 -18.28 -42.49
CA THR A 52 -26.95 -19.14 -41.30
C THR A 52 -26.50 -20.54 -41.68
N ILE A 53 -25.51 -21.06 -40.97
CA ILE A 53 -25.06 -22.47 -41.04
C ILE A 53 -25.73 -23.20 -39.89
N ASN A 54 -26.72 -24.04 -40.21
CA ASN A 54 -27.54 -24.72 -39.20
C ASN A 54 -26.73 -25.68 -38.33
N GLU A 55 -27.20 -25.89 -37.12
CA GLU A 55 -26.69 -26.94 -36.24
C GLU A 55 -26.67 -28.29 -36.98
N ASN A 56 -25.63 -29.08 -36.79
CA ASN A 56 -25.35 -30.35 -37.47
C ASN A 56 -24.87 -30.24 -38.96
N VAL A 57 -24.79 -29.05 -39.53
CA VAL A 57 -24.16 -28.88 -40.84
C VAL A 57 -22.65 -28.87 -40.70
N LEU A 58 -21.96 -29.57 -41.59
CA LEU A 58 -20.51 -29.59 -41.72
C LEU A 58 -20.09 -29.02 -43.07
N ILE A 59 -19.30 -27.93 -43.05
CA ILE A 59 -18.59 -27.43 -44.21
C ILE A 59 -17.11 -27.78 -44.04
N SER A 60 -16.54 -28.62 -44.93
CA SER A 60 -15.16 -29.06 -44.87
C SER A 60 -14.58 -29.37 -46.25
N THR A 61 -13.55 -28.65 -46.66
CA THR A 61 -12.96 -28.91 -47.99
C THR A 61 -11.80 -29.91 -47.95
N GLY A 62 -11.16 -30.09 -46.81
CA GLY A 62 -9.96 -30.91 -46.69
C GLY A 62 -8.77 -30.43 -47.53
N SER A 63 -8.76 -29.12 -47.88
CA SER A 63 -7.80 -28.50 -48.78
C SER A 63 -7.09 -27.29 -48.14
N ASN A 64 -6.10 -26.73 -48.83
CA ASN A 64 -5.48 -25.46 -48.39
C ASN A 64 -6.32 -24.22 -48.76
N THR A 65 -7.41 -24.38 -49.52
CA THR A 65 -8.35 -23.28 -49.77
C THR A 65 -9.31 -23.20 -48.58
N ALA A 66 -9.65 -21.99 -48.13
CA ALA A 66 -10.56 -21.79 -47.03
C ALA A 66 -11.91 -22.52 -47.27
N ALA A 67 -12.46 -23.14 -46.22
CA ALA A 67 -13.75 -23.82 -46.30
C ALA A 67 -14.89 -22.80 -46.51
N VAL A 68 -14.78 -21.64 -45.83
CA VAL A 68 -15.68 -20.51 -46.01
C VAL A 68 -14.87 -19.25 -46.32
N THR A 69 -15.20 -18.59 -47.44
CA THR A 69 -14.69 -17.26 -47.77
C THR A 69 -15.79 -16.24 -47.61
N ILE A 70 -15.57 -15.23 -46.78
CA ILE A 70 -16.47 -14.10 -46.59
C ILE A 70 -15.90 -12.93 -47.36
N ALA A 71 -16.60 -12.51 -48.41
CA ALA A 71 -16.12 -11.48 -49.33
C ALA A 71 -17.28 -10.61 -49.81
N GLY A 72 -16.97 -9.42 -50.33
CA GLY A 72 -17.94 -8.51 -50.90
C GLY A 72 -18.09 -7.20 -50.16
N ASP A 73 -18.80 -6.25 -50.80
CA ASP A 73 -18.94 -4.86 -50.32
C ASP A 73 -20.29 -4.60 -49.64
N GLN A 74 -20.95 -5.63 -49.10
CA GLN A 74 -22.25 -5.51 -48.44
C GLN A 74 -22.11 -5.75 -46.92
N LEU A 75 -22.97 -5.06 -46.15
CA LEU A 75 -23.15 -5.35 -44.75
C LEU A 75 -23.77 -6.75 -44.61
N LEU A 76 -23.03 -7.67 -44.04
CA LEU A 76 -23.39 -9.08 -44.06
C LEU A 76 -23.25 -9.64 -42.64
N THR A 77 -24.19 -10.48 -42.23
CA THR A 77 -24.12 -11.26 -40.99
C THR A 77 -23.96 -12.73 -41.34
N VAL A 78 -23.01 -13.39 -40.68
CA VAL A 78 -22.83 -14.84 -40.78
C VAL A 78 -22.98 -15.45 -39.38
N ASP A 79 -24.02 -16.28 -39.25
CA ASP A 79 -24.29 -17.04 -38.03
C ASP A 79 -23.84 -18.50 -38.23
N ASN A 80 -22.82 -18.93 -37.48
CA ASN A 80 -22.38 -20.33 -37.48
C ASN A 80 -22.92 -21.06 -36.28
N GLU A 81 -23.92 -21.90 -36.46
CA GLU A 81 -24.44 -22.84 -35.46
C GLU A 81 -23.88 -24.26 -35.68
N GLY A 82 -23.31 -24.55 -36.84
CA GLY A 82 -22.76 -25.81 -37.28
C GLY A 82 -21.24 -25.89 -37.12
N LYS A 83 -20.62 -26.62 -38.04
CA LYS A 83 -19.16 -26.87 -38.04
C LYS A 83 -18.53 -26.43 -39.33
N ILE A 84 -17.54 -25.57 -39.24
CA ILE A 84 -16.66 -25.18 -40.35
C ILE A 84 -15.28 -25.77 -40.03
N THR A 85 -14.82 -26.76 -40.79
CA THR A 85 -13.53 -27.41 -40.55
C THR A 85 -12.70 -27.47 -41.82
N ASN A 86 -11.39 -27.32 -41.69
CA ASN A 86 -10.52 -27.40 -42.87
C ASN A 86 -9.11 -27.91 -42.52
N THR A 87 -8.36 -28.31 -43.55
CA THR A 87 -6.92 -28.55 -43.42
C THR A 87 -6.17 -27.23 -43.35
N GLY A 88 -6.33 -26.34 -44.36
CA GLY A 88 -5.85 -24.96 -44.31
C GLY A 88 -6.75 -24.07 -43.44
N ASP A 89 -6.81 -22.77 -43.70
CA ASP A 89 -7.69 -21.86 -42.96
C ASP A 89 -9.16 -22.29 -43.07
N ALA A 90 -9.89 -22.27 -41.95
CA ALA A 90 -11.31 -22.68 -41.99
C ALA A 90 -12.16 -21.54 -42.53
N VAL A 91 -11.98 -20.31 -42.03
CA VAL A 91 -12.67 -19.12 -42.49
C VAL A 91 -11.65 -18.08 -42.94
N TYR A 92 -11.85 -17.53 -44.18
CA TYR A 92 -11.07 -16.43 -44.69
C TYR A 92 -11.99 -15.23 -44.94
N ILE A 93 -11.63 -14.06 -44.42
CA ILE A 93 -12.43 -12.82 -44.46
C ILE A 93 -11.70 -11.75 -45.25
N ASN A 94 -12.33 -11.25 -46.29
CA ASN A 94 -11.84 -10.14 -47.12
C ASN A 94 -13.03 -9.31 -47.64
N THR A 95 -13.54 -8.42 -46.80
CA THR A 95 -14.78 -7.66 -47.05
C THR A 95 -14.54 -6.17 -47.34
N GLY A 96 -13.27 -5.75 -47.40
CA GLY A 96 -12.95 -4.33 -47.65
C GLY A 96 -13.42 -3.42 -46.52
N THR A 97 -14.16 -2.37 -46.84
CA THR A 97 -14.58 -1.32 -45.91
C THR A 97 -15.95 -1.55 -45.23
N GLN A 98 -16.61 -2.66 -45.51
CA GLN A 98 -17.89 -3.00 -44.87
C GLN A 98 -17.68 -3.55 -43.46
N GLU A 99 -18.69 -3.40 -42.61
CA GLU A 99 -18.67 -3.83 -41.21
C GLU A 99 -19.49 -5.13 -40.98
N PRO A 100 -19.07 -6.29 -41.52
CA PRO A 100 -19.79 -7.52 -41.33
C PRO A 100 -19.74 -7.99 -39.85
N VAL A 101 -20.73 -8.78 -39.48
CA VAL A 101 -20.77 -9.48 -38.17
C VAL A 101 -20.62 -10.97 -38.42
N ILE A 102 -19.58 -11.55 -37.87
CA ILE A 102 -19.35 -12.99 -37.85
C ILE A 102 -19.72 -13.48 -36.45
N ASN A 103 -20.71 -14.32 -36.36
CA ASN A 103 -21.23 -14.82 -35.08
C ASN A 103 -21.06 -16.35 -35.01
N ASN A 104 -20.07 -16.82 -34.25
CA ASN A 104 -19.93 -18.24 -33.92
C ASN A 104 -20.74 -18.50 -32.67
N THR A 105 -21.91 -19.14 -32.82
CA THR A 105 -22.82 -19.37 -31.70
C THR A 105 -22.28 -20.43 -30.73
N GLN A 106 -22.97 -20.70 -29.64
CA GLN A 106 -22.52 -21.64 -28.60
C GLN A 106 -22.31 -23.07 -29.14
N SER A 107 -23.12 -23.51 -30.13
CA SER A 107 -22.96 -24.79 -30.82
C SER A 107 -21.92 -24.76 -31.93
N GLY A 108 -21.55 -23.54 -32.39
CA GLY A 108 -20.69 -23.33 -33.54
C GLY A 108 -19.24 -23.76 -33.29
N VAL A 109 -18.67 -24.43 -34.29
CA VAL A 109 -17.25 -24.84 -34.30
C VAL A 109 -16.60 -24.32 -35.56
N ILE A 110 -15.49 -23.62 -35.42
CA ILE A 110 -14.62 -23.20 -36.51
C ILE A 110 -13.22 -23.77 -36.23
N SER A 111 -12.73 -24.70 -37.07
CA SER A 111 -11.44 -25.32 -36.79
C SER A 111 -10.57 -25.56 -38.02
N SER A 112 -9.25 -25.39 -37.84
CA SER A 112 -8.23 -25.72 -38.83
C SER A 112 -7.22 -26.72 -38.25
N SER A 113 -6.81 -27.69 -39.07
CA SER A 113 -5.84 -28.71 -38.64
C SER A 113 -4.37 -28.38 -38.98
N THR A 114 -4.10 -27.43 -39.86
CA THR A 114 -2.73 -26.97 -40.21
C THR A 114 -2.59 -25.46 -40.32
N GLY A 115 -3.69 -24.71 -40.49
CA GLY A 115 -3.72 -23.25 -40.64
C GLY A 115 -4.38 -22.53 -39.47
N ASN A 116 -4.91 -21.34 -39.72
CA ASN A 116 -5.67 -20.57 -38.78
C ASN A 116 -7.15 -21.00 -38.80
N ALA A 117 -7.85 -20.89 -37.67
CA ALA A 117 -9.28 -21.11 -37.71
C ALA A 117 -9.98 -19.95 -38.46
N ILE A 118 -9.63 -18.70 -38.14
CA ILE A 118 -10.15 -17.52 -38.82
C ILE A 118 -8.96 -16.67 -39.27
N THR A 119 -8.88 -16.37 -40.57
CA THR A 119 -7.92 -15.40 -41.12
C THR A 119 -8.67 -14.18 -41.59
N VAL A 120 -8.32 -13.00 -41.09
CA VAL A 120 -8.86 -11.70 -41.51
C VAL A 120 -7.80 -10.97 -42.31
N HIS A 121 -8.05 -10.81 -43.61
CA HIS A 121 -7.14 -10.08 -44.50
C HIS A 121 -7.56 -8.62 -44.65
N SER A 122 -8.86 -8.37 -44.85
CA SER A 122 -9.40 -7.01 -44.93
C SER A 122 -10.81 -7.00 -44.34
N MET A 123 -11.01 -6.30 -43.23
CA MET A 123 -12.30 -6.17 -42.57
C MET A 123 -12.32 -4.99 -41.62
N THR A 124 -13.42 -4.24 -41.61
CA THR A 124 -13.89 -3.43 -40.49
C THR A 124 -15.18 -4.09 -39.98
N GLY A 125 -15.26 -4.53 -38.71
CA GLY A 125 -16.50 -5.17 -38.26
C GLY A 125 -16.31 -5.91 -36.94
N THR A 126 -17.15 -6.91 -36.71
CA THR A 126 -17.18 -7.62 -35.41
C THR A 126 -17.13 -9.13 -35.60
N ILE A 127 -16.24 -9.78 -34.89
CA ILE A 127 -16.25 -11.24 -34.66
C ILE A 127 -16.78 -11.48 -33.26
N LYS A 128 -17.88 -12.24 -33.15
CA LYS A 128 -18.46 -12.71 -31.89
C LYS A 128 -18.26 -14.21 -31.79
N ASN A 129 -17.70 -14.66 -30.68
CA ASN A 129 -17.52 -16.08 -30.42
C ASN A 129 -18.19 -16.48 -29.10
N ALA A 130 -19.13 -17.41 -29.16
CA ALA A 130 -19.72 -18.09 -28.01
C ALA A 130 -19.45 -19.61 -28.05
N GLY A 131 -18.89 -20.12 -29.16
CA GLY A 131 -18.52 -21.50 -29.43
C GLY A 131 -17.02 -21.74 -29.41
N ASN A 132 -16.55 -22.67 -30.25
CA ASN A 132 -15.15 -23.05 -30.33
C ASN A 132 -14.52 -22.52 -31.63
N VAL A 133 -13.36 -21.88 -31.50
CA VAL A 133 -12.51 -21.41 -32.59
C VAL A 133 -11.10 -21.97 -32.34
N THR A 134 -10.68 -22.98 -33.13
CA THR A 134 -9.42 -23.71 -32.88
C THR A 134 -8.57 -23.78 -34.15
N GLY A 135 -7.41 -23.13 -34.16
CA GLY A 135 -6.45 -23.17 -35.26
C GLY A 135 -5.20 -23.97 -34.88
N ALA A 136 -4.60 -24.65 -35.87
CA ALA A 136 -3.29 -25.25 -35.65
C ALA A 136 -2.18 -24.21 -35.58
N GLU A 137 -2.33 -23.06 -36.24
CA GLU A 137 -1.44 -21.89 -36.13
C GLU A 137 -2.08 -20.85 -35.19
N SER A 138 -3.03 -20.07 -35.63
CA SER A 138 -3.74 -19.12 -34.76
C SER A 138 -5.23 -19.45 -34.67
N GLY A 139 -5.85 -19.20 -33.51
CA GLY A 139 -7.30 -19.18 -33.41
C GLY A 139 -7.87 -18.12 -34.32
N ILE A 140 -7.39 -16.89 -34.20
CA ILE A 140 -7.73 -15.77 -35.09
C ILE A 140 -6.42 -15.07 -35.50
N GLN A 141 -6.19 -14.99 -36.82
CA GLN A 141 -5.08 -14.25 -37.44
C GLN A 141 -5.60 -13.02 -38.13
N ILE A 142 -5.05 -11.83 -37.86
CA ILE A 142 -5.46 -10.56 -38.43
C ILE A 142 -4.27 -9.91 -39.12
N GLU A 143 -4.40 -9.69 -40.44
CA GLU A 143 -3.35 -9.14 -41.30
C GLU A 143 -3.43 -7.61 -41.44
N GLU A 144 -2.43 -7.02 -42.09
CA GLU A 144 -2.17 -5.57 -42.09
C GLU A 144 -3.22 -4.72 -42.85
N ASP A 145 -3.96 -5.30 -43.76
CA ASP A 145 -4.92 -4.55 -44.63
C ASP A 145 -6.27 -4.28 -43.93
N SER A 146 -6.46 -4.74 -42.73
CA SER A 146 -7.69 -4.52 -41.96
C SER A 146 -7.68 -3.17 -41.22
N SER A 147 -8.85 -2.60 -41.01
CA SER A 147 -9.05 -1.48 -40.08
C SER A 147 -9.36 -2.03 -38.68
N MET A 148 -9.60 -1.14 -37.71
CA MET A 148 -9.89 -1.55 -36.34
C MET A 148 -11.00 -2.60 -36.25
N LEU A 149 -10.66 -3.82 -35.81
CA LEU A 149 -11.56 -4.95 -35.68
C LEU A 149 -12.03 -5.10 -34.24
N ARG A 150 -13.32 -5.42 -34.07
CA ARG A 150 -13.88 -5.76 -32.75
C ARG A 150 -14.01 -7.28 -32.60
N ILE A 151 -13.51 -7.82 -31.50
CA ILE A 151 -13.62 -9.24 -31.14
C ILE A 151 -14.31 -9.33 -29.78
N GLU A 152 -15.41 -10.09 -29.72
CA GLU A 152 -16.18 -10.35 -28.52
C GLU A 152 -16.17 -11.87 -28.25
N ASN A 153 -15.42 -12.32 -27.26
CA ASN A 153 -15.42 -13.71 -26.81
C ASN A 153 -16.35 -13.82 -25.60
N ALA A 154 -17.47 -14.49 -25.76
CA ALA A 154 -18.49 -14.67 -24.70
C ALA A 154 -17.98 -15.64 -23.62
N SER A 155 -18.70 -15.74 -22.51
CA SER A 155 -18.31 -16.61 -21.36
C SER A 155 -18.25 -18.10 -21.70
N THR A 156 -18.92 -18.54 -22.75
CA THR A 156 -18.84 -19.92 -23.28
C THR A 156 -17.88 -20.06 -24.43
N GLY A 157 -17.32 -18.92 -24.92
CA GLY A 157 -16.44 -18.91 -26.09
C GLY A 157 -15.03 -19.36 -25.76
N HIS A 158 -14.50 -20.19 -26.64
CA HIS A 158 -13.12 -20.68 -26.57
C HIS A 158 -12.38 -20.36 -27.87
N ILE A 159 -11.22 -19.69 -27.78
CA ILE A 159 -10.37 -19.35 -28.90
C ILE A 159 -8.97 -19.93 -28.63
N GLU A 160 -8.50 -20.81 -29.49
CA GLU A 160 -7.27 -21.56 -29.25
C GLU A 160 -6.43 -21.70 -30.52
N GLY A 161 -5.09 -21.68 -30.36
CA GLY A 161 -4.11 -21.92 -31.42
C GLY A 161 -2.71 -22.09 -30.83
N LYS A 162 -1.65 -22.15 -31.67
CA LYS A 162 -0.29 -21.89 -31.17
C LYS A 162 -0.25 -20.51 -30.54
N THR A 163 -0.90 -19.52 -31.20
CA THR A 163 -1.27 -18.22 -30.67
C THR A 163 -2.79 -18.12 -30.65
N GLY A 164 -3.40 -17.69 -29.56
CA GLY A 164 -4.85 -17.57 -29.45
C GLY A 164 -5.39 -16.55 -30.47
N ILE A 165 -4.97 -15.30 -30.36
CA ILE A 165 -5.25 -14.21 -31.30
C ILE A 165 -3.94 -13.54 -31.69
N ALA A 166 -3.64 -13.49 -32.97
CA ALA A 166 -2.49 -12.76 -33.52
C ALA A 166 -2.98 -11.61 -34.40
N SER A 167 -2.52 -10.38 -34.14
CA SER A 167 -2.94 -9.20 -34.88
C SER A 167 -1.77 -8.29 -35.27
N LYS A 168 -1.78 -7.84 -36.50
CA LYS A 168 -0.88 -6.79 -37.03
C LYS A 168 -1.51 -5.41 -37.04
N ILE A 169 -2.76 -5.27 -36.59
CA ILE A 169 -3.50 -4.01 -36.48
C ILE A 169 -4.04 -3.81 -35.06
N GLY A 170 -4.54 -2.59 -34.78
CA GLY A 170 -5.26 -2.33 -33.53
C GLY A 170 -6.61 -3.04 -33.47
N ILE A 171 -6.91 -3.62 -32.32
CA ILE A 171 -8.16 -4.33 -32.07
C ILE A 171 -8.89 -3.79 -30.84
N ILE A 172 -10.21 -4.00 -30.83
CA ILE A 172 -11.02 -3.91 -29.62
C ILE A 172 -11.40 -5.33 -29.23
N LEU A 173 -10.76 -5.86 -28.17
CA LEU A 173 -11.04 -7.19 -27.65
C LEU A 173 -11.83 -7.10 -26.34
N ILE A 174 -12.96 -7.81 -26.28
CA ILE A 174 -13.69 -8.08 -25.03
C ILE A 174 -13.70 -9.58 -24.84
N ASN A 175 -12.96 -10.05 -23.83
CA ASN A 175 -12.89 -11.46 -23.49
C ASN A 175 -13.64 -11.72 -22.18
N ASN A 176 -14.73 -12.50 -22.26
CA ASN A 176 -15.43 -13.04 -21.09
C ASN A 176 -15.27 -14.57 -20.98
N GLY A 177 -14.67 -15.21 -21.99
CA GLY A 177 -14.44 -16.65 -22.09
C GLY A 177 -12.96 -17.00 -21.96
N GLU A 178 -12.50 -17.95 -22.77
CA GLU A 178 -11.12 -18.40 -22.77
C GLU A 178 -10.43 -18.10 -24.10
N ILE A 179 -9.20 -17.56 -24.01
CA ILE A 179 -8.29 -17.37 -25.14
C ILE A 179 -6.97 -18.04 -24.78
N LYS A 180 -6.49 -18.96 -25.61
CA LYS A 180 -5.33 -19.78 -25.30
C LYS A 180 -4.33 -19.88 -26.45
N GLY A 181 -3.07 -19.58 -26.13
CA GLY A 181 -1.90 -19.89 -26.96
C GLY A 181 -1.18 -21.11 -26.43
N ASN A 182 -1.21 -22.22 -27.17
CA ASN A 182 -0.66 -23.51 -26.73
C ASN A 182 0.85 -23.63 -26.94
N LEU A 183 1.48 -22.69 -27.63
CA LEU A 183 2.91 -22.68 -27.90
C LEU A 183 3.53 -21.31 -27.66
N ASN A 184 2.83 -20.24 -28.06
CA ASN A 184 3.28 -18.86 -28.00
C ASN A 184 2.36 -18.06 -27.06
N ASN A 185 1.78 -16.96 -27.54
CA ASN A 185 1.03 -15.99 -26.75
C ASN A 185 -0.48 -16.25 -26.77
N GLY A 186 -1.17 -15.87 -25.69
CA GLY A 186 -2.62 -15.84 -25.68
C GLY A 186 -3.13 -14.80 -26.68
N VAL A 187 -2.62 -13.56 -26.57
CA VAL A 187 -2.86 -12.46 -27.52
C VAL A 187 -1.52 -11.86 -27.92
N GLU A 188 -1.29 -11.79 -29.23
CA GLU A 188 -0.11 -11.20 -29.86
C GLU A 188 -0.53 -9.97 -30.66
N LEU A 189 0.03 -8.80 -30.34
CA LEU A 189 -0.13 -7.55 -31.08
C LEU A 189 1.22 -7.09 -31.59
N SER A 190 1.59 -7.52 -32.82
CA SER A 190 2.92 -7.27 -33.39
C SER A 190 2.84 -6.33 -34.60
N GLY A 191 3.72 -5.32 -34.65
CA GLY A 191 3.78 -4.36 -35.75
C GLY A 191 2.54 -3.46 -35.88
N VAL A 192 1.75 -3.34 -34.81
CA VAL A 192 0.45 -2.66 -34.80
C VAL A 192 0.57 -1.18 -35.11
N THR A 193 -0.24 -0.69 -36.05
CA THR A 193 -0.23 0.70 -36.56
C THR A 193 -1.36 1.57 -35.99
N SER A 194 -2.32 0.99 -35.25
CA SER A 194 -3.42 1.70 -34.61
C SER A 194 -3.60 1.23 -33.15
N ASN A 195 -4.22 2.08 -32.32
CA ASN A 195 -4.40 1.79 -30.89
C ASN A 195 -5.26 0.55 -30.67
N SER A 196 -4.95 -0.21 -29.62
CA SER A 196 -5.72 -1.38 -29.21
C SER A 196 -6.33 -1.20 -27.83
N LYS A 197 -7.49 -1.83 -27.63
CA LYS A 197 -8.13 -1.92 -26.31
C LYS A 197 -8.52 -3.37 -26.02
N ILE A 198 -8.00 -3.90 -24.91
CA ILE A 198 -8.30 -5.24 -24.41
C ILE A 198 -9.05 -5.10 -23.09
N THR A 199 -10.22 -5.70 -22.99
CA THR A 199 -10.97 -5.87 -21.74
C THR A 199 -11.07 -7.36 -21.48
N ASN A 200 -10.41 -7.83 -20.41
CA ASN A 200 -10.43 -9.22 -20.02
C ASN A 200 -11.21 -9.41 -18.72
N ASN A 201 -12.34 -10.13 -18.81
CA ASN A 201 -13.15 -10.59 -17.69
C ASN A 201 -13.11 -12.12 -17.54
N GLY A 202 -12.50 -12.83 -18.51
CA GLY A 202 -12.32 -14.27 -18.57
C GLY A 202 -10.87 -14.66 -18.36
N THR A 203 -10.38 -15.60 -19.16
CA THR A 203 -9.00 -16.08 -19.11
C THR A 203 -8.29 -15.84 -20.43
N ILE A 204 -7.07 -15.27 -20.37
CA ILE A 204 -6.11 -15.19 -21.47
C ILE A 204 -4.85 -15.92 -21.02
N GLU A 205 -4.49 -17.00 -21.69
CA GLU A 205 -3.32 -17.84 -21.35
C GLU A 205 -2.41 -17.99 -22.57
N GLY A 206 -1.11 -17.84 -22.35
CA GLY A 206 -0.05 -18.18 -23.32
C GLY A 206 1.07 -18.99 -22.67
N ILE A 207 1.79 -19.78 -23.45
CA ILE A 207 2.98 -20.49 -22.96
C ILE A 207 4.14 -19.52 -22.76
N GLU A 208 4.31 -18.56 -23.66
CA GLU A 208 5.29 -17.49 -23.52
C GLU A 208 4.66 -16.33 -22.74
N HIS A 209 3.74 -15.61 -23.34
CA HIS A 209 3.07 -14.47 -22.71
C HIS A 209 1.56 -14.61 -22.78
N GLY A 210 0.86 -14.17 -21.72
CA GLY A 210 -0.59 -14.03 -21.77
C GLY A 210 -0.97 -13.00 -22.85
N ILE A 211 -0.40 -11.80 -22.77
CA ILE A 211 -0.52 -10.73 -23.77
C ILE A 211 0.88 -10.23 -24.10
N HIS A 212 1.24 -10.28 -25.38
CA HIS A 212 2.46 -9.65 -25.91
C HIS A 212 2.12 -8.51 -26.85
N THR A 213 2.80 -7.36 -26.67
CA THR A 213 2.58 -6.19 -27.53
C THR A 213 3.92 -5.65 -28.03
N SER A 214 4.06 -5.54 -29.35
CA SER A 214 5.18 -4.87 -29.99
C SER A 214 4.65 -3.93 -31.08
N GLY A 215 5.26 -2.78 -31.25
CA GLY A 215 4.82 -1.80 -32.24
C GLY A 215 4.94 -0.36 -31.74
N ILE A 216 4.34 0.56 -32.49
CA ILE A 216 4.47 2.01 -32.27
C ILE A 216 3.21 2.66 -31.73
N THR A 217 2.20 1.88 -31.33
CA THR A 217 0.89 2.39 -30.92
C THR A 217 0.54 2.00 -29.49
N ARG A 218 -0.41 2.72 -28.92
CA ARG A 218 -0.90 2.54 -27.57
C ARG A 218 -1.77 1.29 -27.44
N VAL A 219 -1.54 0.50 -26.39
CA VAL A 219 -2.40 -0.58 -25.98
C VAL A 219 -2.97 -0.29 -24.58
N GLU A 220 -4.30 -0.36 -24.45
CA GLU A 220 -5.00 -0.26 -23.18
C GLU A 220 -5.50 -1.66 -22.78
N VAL A 221 -5.00 -2.18 -21.66
CA VAL A 221 -5.47 -3.43 -21.06
C VAL A 221 -6.23 -3.13 -19.78
N THR A 222 -7.48 -3.59 -19.70
CA THR A 222 -8.27 -3.60 -18.47
C THR A 222 -8.51 -5.04 -18.09
N ASN A 223 -8.04 -5.45 -16.90
CA ASN A 223 -8.16 -6.82 -16.42
C ASN A 223 -9.06 -6.91 -15.18
N ALA A 224 -10.08 -7.77 -15.27
CA ALA A 224 -10.93 -8.22 -14.17
C ALA A 224 -10.99 -9.76 -14.10
N GLY A 225 -10.21 -10.45 -14.95
CA GLY A 225 -10.10 -11.90 -15.03
C GLY A 225 -8.67 -12.37 -14.83
N ILE A 226 -8.33 -13.49 -15.47
CA ILE A 226 -7.01 -14.10 -15.37
C ILE A 226 -6.22 -13.80 -16.65
N ILE A 227 -4.98 -13.33 -16.50
CA ILE A 227 -3.99 -13.28 -17.58
C ILE A 227 -2.77 -14.07 -17.12
N LYS A 228 -2.39 -15.08 -17.91
CA LYS A 228 -1.33 -16.01 -17.54
C LYS A 228 -0.33 -16.18 -18.67
N GLY A 229 0.96 -16.18 -18.33
CA GLY A 229 2.06 -16.49 -19.25
C GLY A 229 3.22 -17.14 -18.53
N GLY A 230 3.88 -18.07 -19.22
CA GLY A 230 5.04 -18.77 -18.63
C GLY A 230 6.27 -17.88 -18.49
N GLU A 231 6.47 -16.92 -19.40
CA GLU A 231 7.53 -15.91 -19.29
C GLU A 231 7.00 -14.63 -18.64
N SER A 232 5.83 -14.15 -19.05
CA SER A 232 5.15 -13.02 -18.39
C SER A 232 3.65 -13.07 -18.63
N ALA A 233 2.86 -12.57 -17.68
CA ALA A 233 1.44 -12.38 -17.87
C ALA A 233 1.20 -11.34 -18.98
N ILE A 234 1.92 -10.23 -18.95
CA ILE A 234 1.83 -9.15 -19.94
C ILE A 234 3.24 -8.65 -20.28
N SER A 235 3.54 -8.54 -21.56
CA SER A 235 4.78 -7.96 -22.08
C SER A 235 4.49 -6.76 -22.96
N PHE A 236 4.77 -5.54 -22.45
CA PHE A 236 4.73 -4.29 -23.20
C PHE A 236 6.14 -3.97 -23.73
N THR A 237 6.39 -4.27 -25.00
CA THR A 237 7.64 -3.91 -25.67
C THR A 237 7.44 -2.79 -26.70
N SER A 238 6.25 -2.17 -26.70
CA SER A 238 5.90 -1.04 -27.57
C SER A 238 6.34 0.29 -26.96
N GLU A 239 6.75 1.23 -27.81
CA GLU A 239 7.31 2.54 -27.42
C GLU A 239 6.27 3.59 -26.95
N LYS A 240 4.97 3.29 -26.90
CA LYS A 240 3.90 4.30 -26.69
C LYS A 240 3.03 3.97 -25.49
N ASN A 241 2.85 4.95 -24.64
CA ASN A 241 1.81 5.20 -23.60
C ASN A 241 0.84 4.04 -23.29
N ASN A 242 1.32 2.81 -23.10
CA ASN A 242 0.45 1.70 -22.75
C ASN A 242 -0.16 1.92 -21.37
N VAL A 243 -1.38 1.44 -21.20
CA VAL A 243 -2.09 1.53 -19.93
C VAL A 243 -2.53 0.15 -19.49
N LEU A 244 -2.07 -0.27 -18.33
CA LEU A 244 -2.62 -1.43 -17.64
C LEU A 244 -3.52 -0.94 -16.52
N THR A 245 -4.79 -1.37 -16.54
CA THR A 245 -5.74 -1.14 -15.45
C THR A 245 -6.12 -2.47 -14.85
N LEU A 246 -5.78 -2.65 -13.57
CA LEU A 246 -6.23 -3.77 -12.77
C LEU A 246 -7.47 -3.36 -12.01
N THR A 247 -8.47 -4.23 -11.95
CA THR A 247 -9.74 -3.98 -11.25
C THR A 247 -10.13 -5.21 -10.44
N THR A 248 -11.17 -5.11 -9.65
CA THR A 248 -11.64 -6.22 -8.80
C THR A 248 -11.79 -7.51 -9.60
N GLY A 249 -11.17 -8.58 -9.10
CA GLY A 249 -11.13 -9.89 -9.76
C GLY A 249 -9.91 -10.12 -10.65
N SER A 250 -9.08 -9.10 -10.86
CA SER A 250 -7.80 -9.26 -11.56
C SER A 250 -6.90 -10.28 -10.87
N ARG A 251 -6.33 -11.15 -11.68
CA ARG A 251 -5.27 -12.08 -11.30
C ARG A 251 -4.29 -12.21 -12.46
N LEU A 252 -3.03 -11.93 -12.17
CA LEU A 252 -1.93 -12.12 -13.08
C LEU A 252 -1.12 -13.34 -12.64
N GLU A 253 -0.79 -14.23 -13.57
CA GLU A 253 0.10 -15.37 -13.35
C GLU A 253 1.32 -15.20 -14.25
N GLY A 254 2.40 -14.66 -13.69
CA GLY A 254 3.61 -14.22 -14.36
C GLY A 254 3.82 -12.71 -14.24
N ASP A 255 5.02 -12.25 -14.54
CA ASP A 255 5.39 -10.85 -14.39
C ASP A 255 4.72 -9.94 -15.43
N VAL A 256 4.65 -8.65 -15.13
CA VAL A 256 4.28 -7.61 -16.09
C VAL A 256 5.54 -6.85 -16.47
N ILE A 257 5.93 -7.01 -17.73
CA ILE A 257 7.17 -6.45 -18.26
C ILE A 257 6.85 -5.18 -19.04
N SER A 258 7.55 -4.09 -18.75
CA SER A 258 7.47 -2.81 -19.44
C SER A 258 8.85 -2.39 -19.92
N THR A 259 9.10 -2.46 -21.24
CA THR A 259 10.38 -2.07 -21.85
C THR A 259 10.20 -1.00 -22.91
N ASN A 260 11.27 -0.29 -23.21
CA ASN A 260 11.35 0.71 -24.29
C ASN A 260 10.33 1.85 -24.19
N SER A 261 9.75 2.12 -23.03
CA SER A 261 8.76 3.18 -22.86
C SER A 261 8.93 3.91 -21.53
N THR A 262 9.07 5.23 -21.62
CA THR A 262 9.05 6.13 -20.46
C THR A 262 7.64 6.63 -20.12
N THR A 263 6.59 6.01 -20.65
CA THR A 263 5.23 6.56 -20.59
C THR A 263 4.14 5.54 -20.28
N ASN A 264 4.50 4.26 -20.07
CA ASN A 264 3.56 3.22 -19.64
C ASN A 264 3.01 3.50 -18.24
N THR A 265 1.72 3.27 -18.04
CA THR A 265 1.03 3.54 -16.78
C THR A 265 0.38 2.31 -16.20
N LEU A 266 0.49 2.14 -14.88
CA LEU A 266 -0.26 1.16 -14.09
C LEU A 266 -1.36 1.88 -13.31
N ARG A 267 -2.59 1.38 -13.39
CA ARG A 267 -3.75 1.89 -12.66
C ARG A 267 -4.40 0.79 -11.86
N LEU A 268 -4.73 1.08 -10.62
CA LEU A 268 -5.41 0.17 -9.71
C LEU A 268 -6.79 0.74 -9.39
N THR A 269 -7.86 -0.01 -9.68
CA THR A 269 -9.26 0.37 -9.43
C THR A 269 -10.00 -0.76 -8.72
N GLY A 270 -11.00 -0.44 -7.91
CA GLY A 270 -11.69 -1.47 -7.10
C GLY A 270 -10.78 -2.02 -5.99
N THR A 271 -10.70 -3.34 -5.85
CA THR A 271 -9.90 -4.03 -4.84
C THR A 271 -9.13 -5.19 -5.43
N GLY A 272 -7.97 -5.52 -4.87
CA GLY A 272 -7.20 -6.70 -5.30
C GLY A 272 -5.90 -6.92 -4.56
N THR A 273 -5.32 -8.07 -4.82
CA THR A 273 -3.97 -8.44 -4.39
C THR A 273 -3.25 -9.04 -5.59
N GLU A 274 -2.02 -8.56 -5.86
CA GLU A 274 -1.18 -9.10 -6.91
C GLU A 274 0.22 -9.40 -6.37
N ASP A 275 0.72 -10.58 -6.73
CA ASP A 275 2.07 -11.03 -6.40
C ASP A 275 3.03 -10.99 -7.59
N SER A 276 2.54 -10.62 -8.76
CA SER A 276 3.33 -10.38 -9.96
C SER A 276 4.28 -9.19 -9.78
N ASN A 277 5.46 -9.27 -10.42
CA ASN A 277 6.34 -8.13 -10.52
C ASN A 277 5.89 -7.21 -11.67
N PHE A 278 6.01 -5.91 -11.46
CA PHE A 278 5.75 -4.86 -12.46
C PHE A 278 7.09 -4.17 -12.75
N ILE A 279 7.84 -4.72 -13.70
CA ILE A 279 9.28 -4.41 -13.87
C ILE A 279 9.66 -4.09 -15.30
N GLY A 280 10.84 -3.51 -15.46
CA GLY A 280 11.58 -3.48 -16.73
C GLY A 280 12.52 -4.67 -16.88
N LEU A 281 13.09 -4.84 -18.07
CA LEU A 281 14.12 -5.86 -18.32
C LEU A 281 15.54 -5.30 -18.19
N ASN A 282 15.72 -4.00 -18.41
CA ASN A 282 17.00 -3.33 -18.38
C ASN A 282 16.97 -2.10 -17.46
N GLU A 283 18.13 -1.58 -17.13
CA GLU A 283 18.23 -0.29 -16.44
C GLU A 283 17.53 0.81 -17.24
N GLY A 284 16.61 1.54 -16.59
CA GLY A 284 15.80 2.59 -17.20
C GLY A 284 14.50 2.11 -17.85
N ASP A 285 14.22 0.82 -17.85
CA ASP A 285 12.91 0.25 -18.17
C ASP A 285 12.01 0.22 -16.92
N GLY A 286 10.69 0.15 -17.11
CA GLY A 286 9.69 0.10 -16.06
C GLY A 286 8.43 0.87 -16.44
N PHE A 287 7.59 1.14 -15.45
CA PHE A 287 6.40 1.97 -15.63
C PHE A 287 6.73 3.45 -15.39
N ALA A 288 6.17 4.34 -16.19
CA ALA A 288 6.29 5.78 -15.95
C ALA A 288 5.52 6.21 -14.70
N SER A 289 4.39 5.57 -14.43
CA SER A 289 3.58 5.90 -13.26
C SER A 289 2.69 4.77 -12.78
N LEU A 290 2.38 4.82 -11.48
CA LEU A 290 1.35 4.04 -10.83
C LEU A 290 0.33 4.98 -10.20
N THR A 291 -0.97 4.72 -10.44
CA THR A 291 -2.05 5.48 -9.81
C THR A 291 -3.05 4.54 -9.14
N MET A 292 -3.23 4.72 -7.84
CA MET A 292 -4.27 4.06 -7.05
C MET A 292 -5.53 4.91 -7.05
N LEU A 293 -6.60 4.37 -7.64
CA LEU A 293 -7.94 4.95 -7.74
C LEU A 293 -9.00 4.05 -7.09
N GLY A 294 -8.58 2.91 -6.57
CA GLY A 294 -9.43 1.91 -5.94
C GLY A 294 -9.68 2.16 -4.46
N THR A 295 -10.17 1.13 -3.77
CA THR A 295 -10.45 1.18 -2.33
C THR A 295 -9.41 0.43 -1.50
N ASP A 296 -8.89 -0.70 -2.01
CA ASP A 296 -7.89 -1.50 -1.27
C ASP A 296 -7.10 -2.38 -2.24
N TRP A 297 -5.79 -2.11 -2.35
CA TRP A 297 -4.87 -2.89 -3.17
C TRP A 297 -3.62 -3.26 -2.40
N GLU A 298 -3.20 -4.51 -2.54
CA GLU A 298 -1.93 -5.02 -2.04
C GLU A 298 -1.06 -5.51 -3.21
N LEU A 299 0.15 -4.95 -3.35
CA LEU A 299 1.17 -5.40 -4.28
C LEU A 299 2.31 -6.05 -3.50
N THR A 300 2.47 -7.36 -3.65
CA THR A 300 3.51 -8.12 -2.93
C THR A 300 4.73 -8.43 -3.80
N GLY A 301 4.64 -8.23 -5.12
CA GLY A 301 5.75 -8.26 -6.05
C GLY A 301 6.54 -6.95 -6.09
N ASN A 302 7.62 -6.94 -6.86
CA ASN A 302 8.44 -5.74 -7.06
C ASN A 302 7.79 -4.80 -8.06
N VAL A 303 8.00 -3.49 -7.89
CA VAL A 303 7.45 -2.45 -8.76
C VAL A 303 8.54 -1.46 -9.14
N ASP A 304 8.81 -1.31 -10.45
CA ASP A 304 9.78 -0.36 -10.98
C ASP A 304 9.06 0.83 -11.62
N ILE A 305 9.18 2.01 -11.00
CA ILE A 305 8.63 3.27 -11.48
C ILE A 305 9.76 4.21 -11.86
N ILE A 306 9.84 4.55 -13.15
CA ILE A 306 10.93 5.34 -13.74
C ILE A 306 10.58 6.80 -13.99
N GLY A 307 9.31 7.18 -13.84
CA GLY A 307 8.89 8.58 -13.97
C GLY A 307 9.52 9.48 -12.90
N THR A 308 9.88 10.71 -13.26
CA THR A 308 10.64 11.64 -12.40
C THR A 308 9.77 12.67 -11.67
N ASP A 309 8.49 12.80 -12.06
CA ASP A 309 7.52 13.71 -11.44
C ASP A 309 6.76 12.99 -10.29
N ASP A 310 5.50 13.34 -10.04
CA ASP A 310 4.59 12.58 -9.17
C ASP A 310 4.21 11.27 -9.83
N SER A 311 5.10 10.30 -9.76
CA SER A 311 5.06 9.05 -10.53
C SER A 311 4.28 7.94 -9.83
N ILE A 312 4.20 7.97 -8.49
CA ILE A 312 3.27 7.15 -7.72
C ILE A 312 2.23 8.08 -7.08
N LYS A 313 0.94 7.80 -7.34
CA LYS A 313 -0.18 8.55 -6.77
C LYS A 313 -1.12 7.61 -6.06
N VAL A 314 -1.34 7.86 -4.78
CA VAL A 314 -2.39 7.20 -3.99
C VAL A 314 -3.49 8.24 -3.82
N ASP A 315 -4.43 8.28 -4.80
CA ASP A 315 -5.47 9.31 -4.84
C ASP A 315 -6.65 8.96 -3.93
N THR A 316 -6.94 7.66 -3.77
CA THR A 316 -8.04 7.17 -2.93
C THR A 316 -7.69 5.84 -2.29
N GLY A 317 -8.41 5.48 -1.22
CA GLY A 317 -8.35 4.18 -0.58
C GLY A 317 -6.99 3.85 0.04
N LYS A 318 -6.68 2.57 0.09
CA LYS A 318 -5.44 2.05 0.68
C LYS A 318 -4.63 1.30 -0.37
N LEU A 319 -3.35 1.67 -0.52
CA LEU A 319 -2.36 0.93 -1.27
C LEU A 319 -1.32 0.35 -0.32
N THR A 320 -1.12 -0.95 -0.37
CA THR A 320 -0.09 -1.63 0.41
C THR A 320 1.02 -2.12 -0.51
N PHE A 321 2.25 -1.73 -0.22
CA PHE A 321 3.45 -2.31 -0.81
C PHE A 321 4.08 -3.31 0.16
N ALA A 322 4.17 -4.56 -0.25
CA ALA A 322 4.79 -5.64 0.50
C ALA A 322 5.94 -6.32 -0.28
N GLY A 323 6.46 -5.64 -1.29
CA GLY A 323 7.64 -5.94 -2.08
C GLY A 323 8.57 -4.73 -2.17
N ASN A 324 9.56 -4.79 -3.06
CA ASN A 324 10.46 -3.67 -3.31
C ASN A 324 9.84 -2.72 -4.34
N VAL A 325 9.67 -1.47 -3.97
CA VAL A 325 9.23 -0.40 -4.88
C VAL A 325 10.38 0.54 -5.16
N SER A 326 10.89 0.47 -6.39
CA SER A 326 11.86 1.41 -6.93
C SER A 326 11.10 2.56 -7.58
N ASN A 327 11.30 3.78 -7.09
CA ASN A 327 10.66 4.98 -7.63
C ASN A 327 11.70 6.07 -7.87
N ALA A 328 11.82 6.53 -9.12
CA ALA A 328 12.73 7.61 -9.48
C ALA A 328 12.17 9.00 -9.15
N GLY A 329 10.85 9.12 -9.05
CA GLY A 329 10.14 10.38 -8.81
C GLY A 329 9.64 10.56 -7.39
N ASN A 330 8.49 11.23 -7.29
CA ASN A 330 7.79 11.47 -6.04
C ASN A 330 6.61 10.51 -5.87
N THR A 331 6.44 10.00 -4.66
CA THR A 331 5.21 9.33 -4.23
C THR A 331 4.32 10.36 -3.55
N LEU A 332 3.10 10.55 -4.05
CA LEU A 332 2.11 11.47 -3.50
C LEU A 332 0.96 10.67 -2.88
N ILE A 333 0.74 10.86 -1.59
CA ILE A 333 -0.43 10.34 -0.88
C ILE A 333 -1.42 11.50 -0.71
N ALA A 334 -2.58 11.40 -1.33
CA ALA A 334 -3.63 12.42 -1.24
C ALA A 334 -4.34 12.40 0.13
N GLU A 335 -5.00 13.50 0.47
CA GLU A 335 -5.82 13.58 1.68
C GLU A 335 -6.91 12.49 1.68
N GLY A 336 -7.04 11.78 2.78
CA GLY A 336 -7.98 10.66 2.95
C GLY A 336 -7.51 9.33 2.34
N ALA A 337 -6.38 9.31 1.61
CA ALA A 337 -5.76 8.08 1.12
C ALA A 337 -4.70 7.53 2.08
N THR A 338 -4.40 6.24 1.97
CA THR A 338 -3.40 5.56 2.80
C THR A 338 -2.39 4.82 1.92
N LEU A 339 -1.10 5.03 2.18
CA LEU A 339 -0.03 4.16 1.73
C LEU A 339 0.50 3.36 2.92
N GLN A 340 0.49 2.05 2.82
CA GLN A 340 1.10 1.16 3.80
C GLN A 340 2.36 0.50 3.23
N LEU A 341 3.42 0.45 4.03
CA LEU A 341 4.65 -0.27 3.73
C LEU A 341 4.77 -1.49 4.64
N GLY A 342 4.74 -2.68 4.03
CA GLY A 342 4.72 -3.97 4.71
C GLY A 342 3.33 -4.41 5.16
N THR A 343 3.20 -5.67 5.58
CA THR A 343 1.94 -6.28 6.04
C THR A 343 2.03 -6.84 7.47
N GLY A 344 3.17 -6.65 8.15
CA GLY A 344 3.49 -7.33 9.40
C GLY A 344 4.09 -8.73 9.19
N GLU A 345 3.80 -9.37 8.05
CA GLU A 345 4.38 -10.66 7.63
C GLU A 345 5.42 -10.48 6.53
N LYS A 346 5.29 -9.43 5.70
CA LYS A 346 6.21 -9.06 4.63
C LYS A 346 6.68 -7.63 4.81
N THR A 347 7.95 -7.41 4.47
CA THR A 347 8.55 -6.07 4.45
C THR A 347 8.26 -5.39 3.13
N GLY A 348 7.80 -4.13 3.18
CA GLY A 348 7.64 -3.28 2.00
C GLY A 348 8.67 -2.16 1.98
N THR A 349 9.30 -1.91 0.83
CA THR A 349 10.26 -0.81 0.66
C THR A 349 9.76 0.20 -0.36
N LEU A 350 10.20 1.44 -0.21
CA LEU A 350 9.91 2.52 -1.14
C LEU A 350 11.12 3.44 -1.24
N SER A 351 11.60 3.66 -2.46
CA SER A 351 12.63 4.67 -2.74
C SER A 351 12.01 5.92 -3.39
N GLY A 352 12.86 6.95 -3.61
CA GLY A 352 12.44 8.21 -4.19
C GLY A 352 11.99 9.25 -3.17
N LYS A 353 11.26 10.27 -3.60
CA LYS A 353 10.69 11.31 -2.73
C LYS A 353 9.31 10.89 -2.23
N LEU A 354 8.88 11.44 -1.09
CA LEU A 354 7.57 11.13 -0.51
C LEU A 354 6.89 12.40 -0.01
N THR A 355 5.71 12.68 -0.56
CA THR A 355 4.80 13.73 -0.10
C THR A 355 3.54 13.07 0.47
N ASN A 356 3.42 13.09 1.79
CA ASN A 356 2.28 12.52 2.51
C ASN A 356 1.31 13.63 2.90
N ASN A 357 0.13 13.72 2.26
CA ASN A 357 -0.98 14.57 2.68
C ASN A 357 -2.15 13.75 3.25
N GLY A 358 -2.05 12.41 3.24
CA GLY A 358 -3.00 11.47 3.80
C GLY A 358 -2.42 10.71 4.99
N THR A 359 -2.32 9.39 4.87
CA THR A 359 -1.73 8.52 5.90
C THR A 359 -0.61 7.67 5.31
N LEU A 360 0.57 7.71 5.93
CA LEU A 360 1.65 6.76 5.69
C LEU A 360 1.72 5.80 6.87
N GLU A 361 1.54 4.51 6.61
CA GLU A 361 1.57 3.46 7.63
C GLU A 361 2.79 2.55 7.43
N PHE A 362 3.53 2.30 8.51
CA PHE A 362 4.59 1.31 8.57
C PHE A 362 4.09 0.08 9.35
N ASN A 363 4.08 -1.07 8.67
CA ASN A 363 3.72 -2.37 9.23
C ASN A 363 4.70 -3.43 8.72
N GLN A 364 5.94 -3.36 9.20
CA GLN A 364 7.06 -4.17 8.71
C GLN A 364 7.15 -5.54 9.41
N ALA A 365 7.73 -6.52 8.72
CA ALA A 365 7.97 -7.87 9.26
C ALA A 365 9.32 -8.01 10.00
N ALA A 366 10.15 -6.95 10.00
CA ALA A 366 11.46 -6.91 10.61
C ALA A 366 11.87 -5.46 10.88
N ASP A 367 12.96 -5.26 11.61
CA ASP A 367 13.57 -3.95 11.79
C ASP A 367 13.87 -3.29 10.45
N PHE A 368 13.53 -2.01 10.32
CA PHE A 368 13.53 -1.32 9.05
C PHE A 368 14.13 0.09 9.14
N ASN A 369 15.03 0.40 8.20
CA ASN A 369 15.61 1.73 8.05
C ASN A 369 14.93 2.45 6.89
N PHE A 370 14.24 3.56 7.18
CA PHE A 370 13.60 4.40 6.18
C PHE A 370 14.42 5.67 5.94
N ALA A 371 15.07 5.70 4.76
CA ALA A 371 15.97 6.80 4.40
C ALA A 371 15.28 7.92 3.61
N THR A 372 14.11 7.65 3.07
CA THR A 372 13.33 8.63 2.31
C THR A 372 12.76 9.70 3.24
N GLY A 373 13.07 10.97 2.96
CA GLY A 373 12.48 12.07 3.73
C GLY A 373 10.98 12.20 3.43
N ILE A 374 10.19 12.37 4.49
CA ILE A 374 8.73 12.52 4.42
C ILE A 374 8.39 14.01 4.48
N THR A 375 7.62 14.49 3.50
CA THR A 375 7.09 15.88 3.45
C THR A 375 5.55 15.86 3.44
N GLY A 376 4.90 17.04 3.51
CA GLY A 376 3.44 17.15 3.44
C GLY A 376 2.78 17.36 4.80
N SER A 377 1.44 17.23 4.85
CA SER A 377 0.61 17.52 6.03
C SER A 377 -0.06 16.29 6.65
N GLY A 378 0.21 15.12 6.12
CA GLY A 378 -0.44 13.88 6.52
C GLY A 378 0.14 13.23 7.77
N THR A 379 -0.55 12.22 8.27
CA THR A 379 -0.20 11.46 9.47
C THR A 379 0.76 10.31 9.14
N VAL A 380 1.68 10.02 10.08
CA VAL A 380 2.54 8.83 10.03
C VAL A 380 2.13 7.89 11.16
N ILE A 381 1.93 6.61 10.83
CA ILE A 381 1.52 5.57 11.80
C ILE A 381 2.52 4.43 11.75
N LYS A 382 2.93 3.92 12.92
CA LYS A 382 3.71 2.70 13.04
C LYS A 382 2.92 1.66 13.86
N THR A 383 2.69 0.48 13.28
CA THR A 383 1.80 -0.55 13.87
C THR A 383 2.50 -1.85 14.25
N ASP A 384 3.63 -2.19 13.64
CA ASP A 384 4.37 -3.43 13.90
C ASP A 384 5.20 -3.39 15.20
N ALA A 385 5.64 -4.56 15.66
CA ALA A 385 6.44 -4.70 16.88
C ALA A 385 7.97 -4.47 16.70
N HIS A 386 8.41 -4.27 15.45
CA HIS A 386 9.83 -4.12 15.12
C HIS A 386 10.32 -2.68 15.28
N THR A 387 11.60 -2.45 15.00
CA THR A 387 12.21 -1.12 15.07
C THR A 387 12.12 -0.44 13.70
N LEU A 388 11.49 0.75 13.66
CA LEU A 388 11.57 1.68 12.54
C LEU A 388 12.61 2.76 12.84
N THR A 389 13.65 2.85 12.02
CA THR A 389 14.63 3.93 12.12
C THR A 389 14.45 4.92 10.97
N LEU A 390 14.11 6.16 11.29
CA LEU A 390 14.05 7.27 10.33
C LEU A 390 15.44 7.91 10.20
N THR A 391 16.04 7.81 9.01
CA THR A 391 17.38 8.39 8.74
C THR A 391 17.32 9.59 7.80
N GLY A 392 16.14 9.92 7.24
CA GLY A 392 15.89 11.03 6.36
C GLY A 392 15.49 12.32 7.08
N ASN A 393 15.33 13.39 6.29
CA ASN A 393 14.75 14.65 6.75
C ASN A 393 13.22 14.58 6.61
N ASN A 394 12.52 14.39 7.74
CA ASN A 394 11.07 14.22 7.79
C ASN A 394 10.43 15.52 8.25
N SER A 395 10.07 16.39 7.29
CA SER A 395 9.55 17.75 7.54
C SER A 395 8.03 17.84 7.46
N TYR A 396 7.31 16.71 7.46
CA TYR A 396 5.85 16.70 7.47
C TYR A 396 5.28 17.40 8.72
N THR A 397 4.05 17.90 8.60
CA THR A 397 3.42 18.73 9.64
C THR A 397 2.24 18.05 10.33
N GLY A 398 1.92 16.82 9.96
CA GLY A 398 0.88 16.03 10.62
C GLY A 398 1.38 15.26 11.84
N ASP A 399 0.47 14.59 12.52
CA ASP A 399 0.76 13.82 13.72
C ASP A 399 1.51 12.51 13.42
N THR A 400 2.19 11.99 14.43
CA THR A 400 2.83 10.68 14.41
C THR A 400 2.20 9.79 15.48
N GLN A 401 1.77 8.59 15.14
CA GLN A 401 1.19 7.62 16.06
C GLN A 401 2.05 6.36 16.14
N LEU A 402 2.59 6.08 17.30
CA LEU A 402 3.31 4.83 17.59
C LEU A 402 2.37 3.89 18.33
N ASN A 403 1.85 2.89 17.63
CA ASN A 403 0.93 1.93 18.22
C ASN A 403 1.66 0.73 18.84
N SER A 404 2.85 0.38 18.34
CA SER A 404 3.64 -0.74 18.84
C SER A 404 5.12 -0.63 18.43
N GLY A 405 5.99 -1.40 19.07
CA GLY A 405 7.42 -1.49 18.76
C GLY A 405 8.20 -0.22 19.01
N THR A 406 9.30 -0.04 18.32
CA THR A 406 10.21 1.09 18.54
C THR A 406 10.31 1.97 17.31
N MET A 407 10.28 3.29 17.50
CA MET A 407 10.61 4.28 16.46
C MET A 407 11.83 5.09 16.90
N LEU A 408 12.81 5.16 16.01
CA LEU A 408 14.06 5.87 16.23
C LEU A 408 14.20 7.00 15.20
N VAL A 409 14.64 8.18 15.63
CA VAL A 409 15.13 9.24 14.76
C VAL A 409 16.65 9.26 14.86
N ALA A 410 17.34 8.89 13.78
CA ALA A 410 18.79 8.74 13.78
C ALA A 410 19.52 10.10 13.90
N GLU A 411 20.81 10.05 14.28
CA GLU A 411 21.68 11.23 14.29
C GLU A 411 21.69 11.90 12.90
N GLY A 412 21.50 13.22 12.87
CA GLY A 412 21.42 14.02 11.64
C GLY A 412 20.06 13.97 10.93
N ALA A 413 19.15 13.08 11.33
CA ALA A 413 17.77 13.07 10.84
C ALA A 413 16.89 14.10 11.58
N THR A 414 15.76 14.44 10.97
CA THR A 414 14.77 15.33 11.58
C THR A 414 13.39 14.69 11.61
N LEU A 415 12.59 15.03 12.60
CA LEU A 415 11.17 14.73 12.70
C LEU A 415 10.40 16.02 12.96
N GLY A 416 9.49 16.36 12.03
CA GLY A 416 8.73 17.61 12.07
C GLY A 416 9.50 18.84 11.61
N SER A 417 8.77 19.87 11.23
CA SER A 417 9.31 21.19 10.90
C SER A 417 9.42 22.08 12.13
N ALA A 418 10.40 22.97 12.17
CA ALA A 418 10.55 23.93 13.26
C ALA A 418 9.26 24.75 13.45
N GLY A 419 8.80 24.88 14.69
CA GLY A 419 7.55 25.57 15.03
C GLY A 419 6.27 24.78 14.72
N ASN A 420 6.40 23.48 14.40
CA ASN A 420 5.27 22.58 14.22
C ASN A 420 4.53 22.34 15.55
N SER A 421 3.19 22.26 15.50
CA SER A 421 2.35 21.92 16.64
C SER A 421 1.88 20.45 16.64
N ALA A 422 2.32 19.68 15.66
CA ALA A 422 1.99 18.25 15.58
C ALA A 422 2.57 17.46 16.75
N THR A 423 1.94 16.33 17.04
CA THR A 423 2.25 15.53 18.21
C THR A 423 2.71 14.13 17.82
N VAL A 424 3.77 13.64 18.46
CA VAL A 424 4.13 12.23 18.52
C VAL A 424 3.36 11.60 19.68
N THR A 425 2.42 10.71 19.42
CA THR A 425 1.67 9.97 20.44
C THR A 425 2.25 8.57 20.59
N ILE A 426 2.70 8.22 21.80
CA ILE A 426 3.31 6.95 22.12
C ILE A 426 2.30 6.12 22.91
N GLN A 427 1.80 5.04 22.30
CA GLN A 427 0.82 4.14 22.88
C GLN A 427 1.48 3.16 23.89
N ASP A 428 0.64 2.41 24.61
CA ASP A 428 1.06 1.33 25.49
C ASP A 428 1.94 0.30 24.75
N GLY A 429 3.09 -0.01 25.30
CA GLY A 429 4.08 -0.95 24.74
C GLY A 429 4.91 -0.39 23.59
N ALA A 430 4.70 0.87 23.17
CA ALA A 430 5.53 1.52 22.17
C ALA A 430 6.65 2.36 22.80
N THR A 431 7.76 2.46 22.06
CA THR A 431 8.94 3.25 22.47
C THR A 431 9.33 4.24 21.37
N PHE A 432 9.59 5.49 21.75
CA PHE A 432 10.16 6.52 20.88
C PHE A 432 11.49 7.00 21.43
N ALA A 433 12.51 7.08 20.57
CA ALA A 433 13.81 7.65 20.95
C ALA A 433 14.44 8.43 19.77
N SER A 434 15.30 9.40 20.08
CA SER A 434 15.91 10.24 19.05
C SER A 434 17.35 10.64 19.42
N ALA A 435 18.26 10.45 18.48
CA ALA A 435 19.57 11.13 18.46
C ALA A 435 19.59 12.29 17.45
N GLY A 436 18.51 12.49 16.73
CA GLY A 436 18.31 13.55 15.74
C GLY A 436 17.54 14.75 16.30
N THR A 437 16.95 15.54 15.41
CA THR A 437 16.14 16.71 15.79
C THR A 437 14.66 16.35 15.76
N VAL A 438 13.95 16.52 16.88
CA VAL A 438 12.49 16.33 16.99
C VAL A 438 11.83 17.69 17.25
N ASN A 439 11.00 18.14 16.31
CA ASN A 439 10.31 19.44 16.38
C ASN A 439 8.80 19.29 16.72
N ASN A 440 8.40 18.15 17.23
CA ASN A 440 7.01 17.85 17.58
C ASN A 440 6.80 17.89 19.09
N ASN A 441 5.58 18.16 19.51
CA ASN A 441 5.15 17.81 20.87
C ASN A 441 5.19 16.27 21.04
N VAL A 442 5.33 15.80 22.26
CA VAL A 442 5.30 14.38 22.58
C VAL A 442 4.25 14.10 23.65
N ASN A 443 3.37 13.15 23.39
CA ASN A 443 2.36 12.67 24.31
C ASN A 443 2.62 11.18 24.64
N ILE A 444 3.07 10.92 25.85
CA ILE A 444 3.37 9.56 26.33
C ILE A 444 2.12 9.05 27.05
N LEU A 445 1.43 8.08 26.49
CA LEU A 445 0.29 7.43 27.13
C LEU A 445 0.74 6.38 28.14
N GLY A 446 -0.20 5.93 29.00
CA GLY A 446 0.11 4.90 30.00
C GLY A 446 0.70 3.66 29.35
N GLY A 447 1.87 3.21 29.81
CA GLY A 447 2.64 2.10 29.25
C GLY A 447 3.54 2.45 28.06
N GLY A 448 3.42 3.65 27.49
CA GLY A 448 4.33 4.18 26.46
C GLY A 448 5.64 4.67 27.06
N VAL A 449 6.70 4.69 26.26
CA VAL A 449 8.05 5.10 26.67
C VAL A 449 8.63 6.14 25.71
N LEU A 450 8.95 7.33 26.22
CA LEU A 450 9.88 8.26 25.59
C LEU A 450 11.26 7.99 26.19
N ALA A 451 12.22 7.59 25.38
CA ALA A 451 13.51 7.16 25.85
C ALA A 451 14.65 8.03 25.32
N SER A 452 15.72 8.15 26.08
CA SER A 452 16.99 8.62 25.54
C SER A 452 17.52 7.61 24.51
N TRP A 453 18.34 8.09 23.56
CA TRP A 453 19.00 7.21 22.59
C TRP A 453 19.80 6.09 23.29
N ASN A 454 20.56 6.46 24.35
CA ASN A 454 21.35 5.52 25.11
C ASN A 454 20.52 4.49 25.88
N ALA A 455 19.23 4.75 26.13
CA ALA A 455 18.33 3.78 26.77
C ALA A 455 17.85 2.68 25.80
N VAL A 456 17.93 2.91 24.47
CA VAL A 456 17.46 1.96 23.44
C VAL A 456 18.62 1.34 22.66
N GLN A 457 19.58 2.14 22.24
CA GLN A 457 20.70 1.72 21.37
C GLN A 457 22.04 1.60 22.11
N GLY A 458 22.07 1.99 23.40
CA GLY A 458 23.31 2.07 24.14
C GLY A 458 24.23 3.18 23.58
N ASN A 459 25.50 3.17 24.02
CA ASN A 459 26.46 4.19 23.63
C ASN A 459 27.06 3.91 22.24
N THR A 460 26.22 3.94 21.20
CA THR A 460 26.61 3.63 19.79
C THR A 460 26.92 4.86 18.95
N LEU A 461 26.71 6.07 19.49
CA LEU A 461 26.98 7.32 18.77
C LEU A 461 28.47 7.62 18.69
N SER A 462 28.92 8.09 17.52
CA SER A 462 30.32 8.40 17.25
C SER A 462 30.81 9.71 17.90
N SER A 463 29.88 10.55 18.38
CA SER A 463 30.17 11.79 19.09
C SER A 463 29.64 11.72 20.52
N ALA A 464 30.38 12.31 21.46
CA ALA A 464 30.05 12.35 22.88
C ALA A 464 28.82 13.23 23.22
N SER A 465 27.93 13.50 22.27
CA SER A 465 26.68 14.20 22.52
C SER A 465 25.65 13.22 23.07
N THR A 466 25.57 13.18 24.36
CA THR A 466 24.55 12.42 25.10
C THR A 466 23.27 13.22 25.28
N ALA A 467 23.13 14.34 24.59
CA ALA A 467 21.99 15.25 24.75
C ALA A 467 20.87 14.93 23.76
N ASP A 468 19.88 14.21 24.23
CA ASP A 468 18.63 14.02 23.51
C ASP A 468 17.74 15.27 23.67
N THR A 469 17.14 15.76 22.56
CA THR A 469 16.40 17.02 22.57
C THR A 469 15.05 16.87 21.90
N ILE A 470 13.99 17.28 22.61
CA ILE A 470 12.65 17.49 22.07
C ILE A 470 12.38 18.99 21.98
N ASN A 471 12.20 19.52 20.76
CA ASN A 471 11.79 20.91 20.51
C ASN A 471 10.27 21.02 20.47
N GLY A 472 9.63 20.83 21.64
CA GLY A 472 8.19 20.84 21.80
C GLY A 472 7.81 20.52 23.25
N ASN A 473 6.54 20.54 23.54
CA ASN A 473 6.01 20.21 24.86
C ASN A 473 5.94 18.69 25.05
N VAL A 474 6.14 18.22 26.28
CA VAL A 474 6.01 16.81 26.64
C VAL A 474 4.89 16.65 27.66
N THR A 475 3.90 15.82 27.34
CA THR A 475 2.89 15.33 28.30
C THR A 475 3.18 13.87 28.63
N ASN A 476 3.39 13.55 29.90
CA ASN A 476 3.81 12.23 30.32
C ASN A 476 2.71 11.56 31.18
N SER A 477 2.10 10.48 30.68
CA SER A 477 1.26 9.55 31.44
C SER A 477 1.90 8.15 31.53
N GLY A 478 3.08 7.96 30.92
CA GLY A 478 3.85 6.71 30.86
C GLY A 478 5.23 6.86 31.50
N THR A 479 6.28 6.58 30.74
CA THR A 479 7.67 6.66 31.20
C THR A 479 8.52 7.57 30.33
N LEU A 480 9.20 8.54 30.94
CA LEU A 480 10.36 9.22 30.36
C LEU A 480 11.60 8.49 30.89
N GLN A 481 12.27 7.72 30.02
CA GLN A 481 13.44 6.93 30.37
C GLN A 481 14.73 7.60 29.92
N ILE A 482 15.42 8.26 30.85
CA ILE A 482 16.72 8.89 30.63
C ILE A 482 17.85 7.91 30.92
N SER A 483 17.62 6.98 31.88
CA SER A 483 18.56 5.94 32.25
C SER A 483 19.03 5.11 31.05
N GLY A 484 20.33 5.17 30.75
CA GLY A 484 20.92 4.44 29.62
C GLY A 484 21.12 2.95 29.91
N LEU A 485 21.30 2.16 28.82
CA LEU A 485 21.69 0.77 28.90
C LEU A 485 23.13 0.61 29.46
N ASN A 486 23.47 -0.59 29.93
CA ASN A 486 24.83 -0.94 30.37
C ASN A 486 25.39 -0.01 31.45
N ASP A 487 24.57 0.37 32.42
CA ASP A 487 24.93 1.24 33.53
C ASP A 487 25.47 2.63 33.08
N SER A 488 25.05 3.11 31.89
CA SER A 488 25.37 4.46 31.42
C SER A 488 24.75 5.50 32.36
N VAL A 489 25.57 6.45 32.82
CA VAL A 489 25.18 7.58 33.67
C VAL A 489 25.69 8.89 33.07
N GLY A 490 24.99 9.98 33.36
CA GLY A 490 25.34 11.30 32.84
C GLY A 490 24.69 11.56 31.49
N ASN A 491 23.51 10.99 31.26
CA ASN A 491 22.69 11.29 30.10
C ASN A 491 21.91 12.59 30.35
N ASP A 492 21.97 13.51 29.40
CA ASP A 492 21.22 14.76 29.41
C ASP A 492 20.01 14.63 28.50
N PHE A 493 18.81 14.87 29.02
CA PHE A 493 17.58 14.94 28.24
C PHE A 493 16.98 16.34 28.33
N THR A 494 16.80 16.99 27.16
CA THR A 494 16.33 18.37 27.10
C THR A 494 14.93 18.44 26.45
N ILE A 495 14.01 19.11 27.13
CA ILE A 495 12.69 19.50 26.62
C ILE A 495 12.73 21.00 26.38
N ASN A 496 12.84 21.43 25.11
CA ASN A 496 12.71 22.82 24.70
C ASN A 496 11.23 23.20 24.59
N GLY A 497 10.54 23.22 25.73
CA GLY A 497 9.13 23.46 25.86
C GLY A 497 8.69 23.17 27.28
N ASP A 498 7.38 23.02 27.48
CA ASP A 498 6.77 22.71 28.77
C ASP A 498 6.73 21.20 29.03
N TYR A 499 6.84 20.81 30.29
CA TYR A 499 6.63 19.44 30.75
C TYR A 499 5.37 19.35 31.62
N THR A 500 4.49 18.40 31.32
CA THR A 500 3.30 18.11 32.16
C THR A 500 3.28 16.63 32.54
N GLY A 501 3.48 16.34 33.82
CA GLY A 501 3.33 15.00 34.39
C GLY A 501 1.87 14.70 34.75
N MET A 502 1.39 13.51 34.39
CA MET A 502 0.10 12.99 34.78
C MET A 502 0.23 11.97 35.92
N SER A 503 -0.87 11.71 36.64
CA SER A 503 -0.85 10.70 37.69
C SER A 503 -0.36 9.34 37.17
N GLY A 504 0.66 8.76 37.81
CA GLY A 504 1.28 7.50 37.43
C GLY A 504 2.41 7.63 36.42
N SER A 505 2.77 8.85 36.02
CA SER A 505 3.94 9.07 35.17
C SER A 505 5.25 8.83 35.92
N LEU A 506 6.22 8.27 35.21
CA LEU A 506 7.53 7.91 35.70
C LEU A 506 8.64 8.63 34.92
N ILE A 507 9.66 9.11 35.63
CA ILE A 507 10.94 9.52 35.05
C ILE A 507 12.00 8.57 35.62
N ALA A 508 12.73 7.86 34.75
CA ALA A 508 13.75 6.89 35.15
C ALA A 508 15.14 7.44 34.87
N MET A 509 16.00 7.47 35.87
CA MET A 509 17.35 8.03 35.83
C MET A 509 18.37 7.11 36.51
N ASN A 510 19.59 7.13 36.03
CA ASN A 510 20.76 6.54 36.67
C ASN A 510 21.57 7.62 37.40
N SER A 511 22.18 7.26 38.49
CA SER A 511 23.04 8.16 39.26
C SER A 511 24.17 7.37 39.95
N VAL A 512 25.37 7.93 39.99
CA VAL A 512 26.41 7.51 40.93
C VAL A 512 26.15 8.26 42.23
N LEU A 513 25.38 7.68 43.13
CA LEU A 513 25.01 8.35 44.38
C LEU A 513 26.25 8.69 45.21
N GLY A 514 26.49 9.99 45.41
CA GLY A 514 27.69 10.54 46.06
C GLY A 514 27.46 11.95 46.61
N ASP A 515 28.50 12.78 46.58
CA ASP A 515 28.41 14.22 46.91
C ASP A 515 27.77 15.04 45.81
N ASP A 516 27.72 16.37 45.97
CA ASP A 516 27.10 17.33 45.02
C ASP A 516 27.63 17.23 43.57
N ASN A 517 28.83 16.68 43.35
CA ASN A 517 29.50 16.60 42.05
C ASN A 517 29.42 15.20 41.42
N ALA A 518 28.74 14.28 42.07
CA ALA A 518 28.63 12.92 41.58
C ALA A 518 27.86 12.90 40.24
N LEU A 519 28.30 12.02 39.34
CA LEU A 519 27.67 11.89 38.00
C LEU A 519 26.25 11.39 38.12
N THR A 520 25.31 12.05 37.47
CA THR A 520 23.90 11.69 37.42
C THR A 520 23.28 12.00 36.07
N ASP A 521 22.22 11.28 35.71
CA ASP A 521 21.37 11.66 34.59
C ASP A 521 20.62 12.94 34.93
N HIS A 522 20.31 13.75 33.91
CA HIS A 522 19.75 15.08 34.10
C HIS A 522 18.58 15.35 33.11
N LEU A 523 17.52 15.94 33.60
CA LEU A 523 16.40 16.46 32.82
C LEU A 523 16.43 17.98 32.80
N THR A 524 16.50 18.56 31.62
CA THR A 524 16.37 20.00 31.41
C THR A 524 15.02 20.33 30.79
N ILE A 525 14.22 21.15 31.45
CA ILE A 525 12.95 21.70 30.95
C ILE A 525 13.17 23.19 30.77
N THR A 526 13.17 23.69 29.52
CA THR A 526 13.42 25.13 29.28
C THR A 526 12.17 25.99 29.50
N GLY A 527 10.99 25.42 29.39
CA GLY A 527 9.70 26.03 29.71
C GLY A 527 9.24 25.77 31.14
N ASN A 528 7.94 25.64 31.33
CA ASN A 528 7.32 25.40 32.62
C ASN A 528 7.20 23.91 32.93
N SER A 529 7.18 23.55 34.21
CA SER A 529 6.81 22.22 34.65
C SER A 529 5.49 22.23 35.43
N ALA A 530 4.62 21.25 35.19
CA ALA A 530 3.32 21.13 35.83
C ALA A 530 2.92 19.67 36.11
N GLY A 531 1.91 19.47 36.97
CA GLY A 531 1.36 18.16 37.29
C GLY A 531 2.18 17.37 38.30
N VAL A 532 2.18 16.04 38.19
CA VAL A 532 2.84 15.13 39.13
C VAL A 532 3.63 14.06 38.37
N SER A 533 4.81 13.68 38.86
CA SER A 533 5.59 12.55 38.32
C SER A 533 6.45 11.92 39.40
N ASP A 534 6.52 10.59 39.36
CA ASP A 534 7.50 9.87 40.16
C ASP A 534 8.86 9.82 39.47
N ILE A 535 9.94 9.98 40.24
CA ILE A 535 11.31 9.83 39.75
C ILE A 535 11.90 8.55 40.37
N ARG A 536 12.37 7.65 39.52
CA ARG A 536 13.09 6.44 39.91
C ARG A 536 14.58 6.64 39.70
N ILE A 537 15.35 6.62 40.74
CA ILE A 537 16.82 6.66 40.73
C ILE A 537 17.37 5.24 40.87
N SER A 538 18.25 4.85 39.95
CA SER A 538 19.05 3.63 39.99
C SER A 538 20.49 4.00 40.34
N ASN A 539 21.01 3.48 41.48
CA ASN A 539 22.40 3.72 41.83
C ASN A 539 23.35 2.86 40.98
N ILE A 540 24.28 3.49 40.31
CA ILE A 540 25.28 2.84 39.47
C ILE A 540 26.66 2.97 40.14
N GLY A 541 26.94 2.09 41.10
CA GLY A 541 28.23 1.97 41.75
C GLY A 541 28.58 3.06 42.77
N GLY A 542 27.66 3.97 43.11
CA GLY A 542 27.86 4.99 44.12
C GLY A 542 27.90 4.40 45.53
N ALA A 543 28.82 4.86 46.41
CA ALA A 543 28.95 4.42 47.80
C ALA A 543 28.13 5.28 48.78
N GLY A 544 27.51 6.36 48.29
CA GLY A 544 26.87 7.38 49.09
C GLY A 544 27.87 8.36 49.73
N ALA A 545 27.52 9.61 49.79
CA ALA A 545 28.28 10.64 50.49
C ALA A 545 27.36 11.78 50.94
N LYS A 546 27.88 12.63 51.82
CA LYS A 546 27.16 13.81 52.26
C LYS A 546 27.09 14.86 51.13
N THR A 547 25.89 15.30 50.84
CA THR A 547 25.65 16.47 49.98
C THR A 547 25.64 17.76 50.83
N VAL A 548 25.97 18.89 50.22
CA VAL A 548 25.94 20.22 50.83
C VAL A 548 24.85 21.06 50.17
N ASN A 549 24.83 21.07 48.81
CA ASN A 549 23.84 21.77 47.98
C ASN A 549 22.91 20.80 47.26
N GLY A 550 23.15 19.50 47.35
CA GLY A 550 22.43 18.45 46.63
C GLY A 550 22.95 18.22 45.19
N MET A 551 22.61 17.05 44.66
CA MET A 551 22.88 16.66 43.29
C MET A 551 21.68 17.13 42.41
N GLN A 552 21.87 18.09 41.53
CA GLN A 552 20.83 18.53 40.63
C GLN A 552 20.47 17.43 39.64
N ILE A 553 19.17 17.07 39.53
CA ILE A 553 18.67 16.07 38.59
C ILE A 553 17.61 16.60 37.65
N VAL A 554 16.89 17.67 38.02
CA VAL A 554 15.95 18.37 37.13
C VAL A 554 16.19 19.88 37.19
N SER A 555 16.35 20.51 36.03
CA SER A 555 16.37 21.97 35.90
C SER A 555 15.13 22.45 35.17
N VAL A 556 14.54 23.57 35.62
CA VAL A 556 13.34 24.19 35.07
C VAL A 556 13.61 25.65 34.80
N GLY A 557 13.49 26.07 33.53
CA GLY A 557 13.77 27.44 33.12
C GLY A 557 12.61 28.40 33.29
N GLY A 558 11.36 27.90 33.36
CA GLY A 558 10.15 28.66 33.60
C GLY A 558 9.58 28.44 35.01
N ASP A 559 8.23 28.47 35.13
CA ASP A 559 7.54 28.17 36.39
C ASP A 559 7.68 26.68 36.74
N SER A 560 8.23 26.37 37.90
CA SER A 560 8.45 25.00 38.37
C SER A 560 7.28 24.58 39.28
N GLY A 561 6.14 24.26 38.67
CA GLY A 561 4.91 23.88 39.34
C GLY A 561 4.64 22.38 39.41
N ALA A 562 5.50 21.55 38.83
CA ALA A 562 5.37 20.09 38.93
C ALA A 562 5.71 19.61 40.34
N ALA A 563 4.96 18.62 40.85
CA ALA A 563 5.31 17.89 42.05
C ALA A 563 6.07 16.61 41.68
N PHE A 564 7.39 16.63 41.82
CA PHE A 564 8.22 15.43 41.65
C PHE A 564 8.40 14.73 42.98
N SER A 565 8.35 13.39 42.99
CA SER A 565 8.56 12.56 44.16
C SER A 565 9.41 11.33 43.81
N LEU A 566 10.15 10.82 44.78
CA LEU A 566 10.88 9.55 44.57
C LEU A 566 9.90 8.37 44.58
N SER A 567 9.94 7.53 43.55
CA SER A 567 9.09 6.33 43.44
C SER A 567 9.37 5.27 44.49
N ARG A 568 10.56 5.35 45.12
CA ARG A 568 11.02 4.48 46.22
C ARG A 568 12.12 5.18 47.01
N PRO A 569 12.35 4.80 48.28
CA PRO A 569 13.49 5.28 49.07
C PRO A 569 14.83 5.02 48.35
N VAL A 570 15.70 6.00 48.38
CA VAL A 570 17.04 5.95 47.77
C VAL A 570 18.07 5.94 48.91
N VAL A 571 18.52 4.75 49.28
CA VAL A 571 19.46 4.54 50.42
C VAL A 571 20.72 3.85 49.90
N VAL A 572 21.89 4.42 50.23
CA VAL A 572 23.20 3.85 49.87
C VAL A 572 24.19 4.04 51.02
N GLY A 573 24.72 2.94 51.56
CA GLY A 573 25.61 2.98 52.73
C GLY A 573 24.90 3.57 53.93
N ALA A 574 25.47 4.63 54.53
CA ALA A 574 24.92 5.37 55.65
C ALA A 574 24.04 6.55 55.25
N TRP A 575 23.74 6.67 53.94
CA TRP A 575 23.08 7.88 53.40
C TRP A 575 21.71 7.54 52.81
N GLU A 576 20.70 8.34 53.18
CA GLU A 576 19.40 8.38 52.51
C GLU A 576 19.27 9.69 51.73
N TYR A 577 18.86 9.58 50.45
CA TYR A 577 18.67 10.72 49.57
C TYR A 577 17.20 11.04 49.46
N SER A 578 16.83 12.28 49.76
CA SER A 578 15.51 12.89 49.51
C SER A 578 15.54 13.79 48.32
N LEU A 579 14.38 13.95 47.64
CA LEU A 579 14.22 14.85 46.51
C LEU A 579 13.61 16.17 47.01
N ASN A 580 14.29 17.29 46.80
CA ASN A 580 13.87 18.58 47.28
C ASN A 580 13.91 19.63 46.16
N GLN A 581 12.88 20.50 46.11
CA GLN A 581 12.88 21.66 45.25
C GLN A 581 13.55 22.82 45.95
N HIS A 582 14.51 23.48 45.26
CA HIS A 582 15.18 24.66 45.77
C HIS A 582 14.49 25.96 45.30
N SER A 583 14.89 27.08 45.89
CA SER A 583 14.37 28.40 45.59
C SER A 583 14.64 28.89 44.14
N ASP A 584 15.55 28.23 43.45
CA ASP A 584 15.83 28.42 42.01
C ASP A 584 14.87 27.67 41.09
N GLY A 585 13.92 26.91 41.67
CA GLY A 585 12.93 26.12 40.95
C GLY A 585 13.45 24.74 40.51
N ASN A 586 14.70 24.43 40.71
CA ASN A 586 15.32 23.16 40.32
C ASN A 586 15.16 22.10 41.40
N TRP A 587 15.36 20.83 41.04
CA TRP A 587 15.18 19.70 41.90
C TRP A 587 16.48 18.94 42.14
N TYR A 588 16.75 18.64 43.43
CA TYR A 588 18.02 18.13 43.90
C TYR A 588 17.83 16.88 44.76
N LEU A 589 18.75 15.92 44.65
CA LEU A 589 18.90 14.82 45.62
C LEU A 589 19.81 15.27 46.75
N GLU A 590 19.27 15.30 47.95
CA GLU A 590 19.99 15.70 49.18
C GLU A 590 20.11 14.53 50.14
N SER A 591 21.33 14.28 50.64
CA SER A 591 21.62 13.16 51.53
C SER A 591 21.48 13.52 52.98
N ALA A 592 20.87 12.62 53.75
CA ALA A 592 20.88 12.64 55.23
C ALA A 592 21.60 11.39 55.77
N ASP A 593 22.33 11.58 56.87
CA ASP A 593 22.99 10.45 57.56
C ASP A 593 21.94 9.60 58.29
N THR A 594 21.88 8.30 57.96
CA THR A 594 20.97 7.33 58.59
C THR A 594 21.63 6.58 59.72
N THR A 595 22.90 6.87 60.06
CA THR A 595 23.52 6.24 61.24
C THR A 595 22.76 6.68 62.47
N PRO A 596 22.28 5.75 63.33
CA PRO A 596 21.67 6.12 64.56
C PRO A 596 22.68 6.93 65.38
N VAL A 597 22.31 8.17 65.76
CA VAL A 597 23.10 8.90 66.77
C VAL A 597 23.13 8.04 67.99
N PRO A 598 24.30 7.59 68.50
CA PRO A 598 24.36 6.91 69.77
C PRO A 598 23.69 7.81 70.82
N ASP A 599 22.72 7.29 71.58
CA ASP A 599 22.18 7.97 72.73
C ASP A 599 23.39 8.48 73.52
N LYS A 600 23.51 9.79 73.69
CA LYS A 600 24.38 10.38 74.63
C LYS A 600 23.87 9.90 76.01
N ASP A 601 24.50 8.87 76.51
CA ASP A 601 24.42 8.59 77.95
C ASP A 601 24.72 9.89 78.69
N ASP A 602 23.69 10.46 79.26
CA ASP A 602 23.74 11.60 80.15
C ASP A 602 24.33 11.12 81.45
N ASN A 603 25.68 10.97 81.46
CA ASN A 603 26.43 10.66 82.63
C ASN A 603 26.76 11.98 83.35
N THR A 604 25.77 12.56 84.05
CA THR A 604 26.02 13.55 85.11
C THR A 604 26.30 12.83 86.36
N ASP A 605 27.60 12.63 86.63
CA ASP A 605 28.16 12.40 87.96
C ASP A 605 27.64 13.47 88.95
N GLY A 606 26.93 13.05 89.93
CA GLY A 606 26.53 13.83 91.13
C GLY A 606 26.57 12.91 92.33
N ASN A 607 27.80 12.75 92.78
CA ASN A 607 28.09 12.16 94.08
C ASN A 607 27.35 12.90 95.23
N THR A 608 26.58 12.19 96.07
CA THR A 608 26.61 12.34 97.55
C THR A 608 25.90 11.16 98.22
N ASP A 609 26.64 10.58 99.04
CA ASP A 609 26.59 9.74 100.23
C ASP A 609 25.25 9.68 100.98
N ASP A 610 25.07 8.51 101.63
CA ASP A 610 24.47 8.15 102.94
C ASP A 610 23.21 7.28 102.93
N GLY A 611 23.47 6.11 103.44
CA GLY A 611 22.81 5.56 104.64
C GLY A 611 21.62 4.62 104.44
N ASN A 612 21.97 3.36 104.62
CA ASN A 612 21.29 2.44 105.51
C ASN A 612 19.91 1.84 105.21
N GLY A 613 19.90 0.52 105.15
CA GLY A 613 18.95 -0.30 105.94
C GLY A 613 17.79 -0.98 105.20
N GLY A 614 17.89 -2.32 105.23
CA GLY A 614 16.72 -3.15 105.49
C GLY A 614 16.15 -4.02 104.43
N ASN A 615 16.68 -5.18 104.31
CA ASN A 615 16.09 -6.54 104.41
C ASN A 615 14.58 -6.68 104.16
N THR A 616 14.21 -7.57 103.32
CA THR A 616 13.49 -8.83 103.49
C THR A 616 12.70 -9.25 102.24
N ASP A 617 13.00 -10.47 101.89
CA ASP A 617 12.15 -11.60 101.47
C ASP A 617 11.04 -11.50 100.48
N GLY A 618 11.14 -12.45 99.60
CA GLY A 618 10.06 -13.42 99.45
C GLY A 618 9.44 -13.53 98.03
N GLY A 619 9.75 -14.65 97.44
CA GLY A 619 8.77 -15.61 97.04
C GLY A 619 8.41 -15.67 95.56
N ASN A 620 9.04 -16.57 94.87
CA ASN A 620 8.46 -17.78 94.27
C ASN A 620 7.30 -17.68 93.30
N GLY A 621 7.49 -18.33 92.21
CA GLY A 621 6.41 -19.12 91.62
C GLY A 621 6.06 -18.91 90.23
N GLY A 622 6.49 -19.85 89.38
CA GLY A 622 5.68 -20.74 88.60
C GLY A 622 5.48 -20.31 87.16
N ASN A 623 6.21 -20.86 86.28
CA ASN A 623 5.96 -22.00 85.37
C ASN A 623 4.58 -22.03 84.71
N THR A 624 4.52 -22.07 83.41
CA THR A 624 4.12 -23.13 82.46
C THR A 624 3.59 -22.61 81.15
N ASP A 625 4.24 -23.14 80.16
CA ASP A 625 3.73 -23.91 78.99
C ASP A 625 2.64 -23.37 78.06
N GLY A 626 2.94 -23.61 76.79
CA GLY A 626 2.04 -24.20 75.79
C GLY A 626 1.66 -23.22 74.65
N GLY A 627 2.23 -23.31 73.55
CA GLY A 627 1.97 -24.28 72.50
C GLY A 627 1.15 -23.72 71.36
N ASN A 628 1.74 -23.79 70.20
CA ASN A 628 1.14 -24.02 68.88
C ASN A 628 -0.06 -23.20 68.36
N GLY A 629 0.22 -22.79 67.10
CA GLY A 629 -0.77 -22.48 66.08
C GLY A 629 -0.11 -21.82 64.90
#